data_d0d21b3e493e012c8966858a5a7d27dd
#
_entry.id   d0d21b3e493e012c8966858a5a7d27dd
#
_cell.length_a   1.000
_cell.length_b   1.000
_cell.length_c   1.000
_cell.angle_alpha   90.00
_cell.angle_beta   90.00
_cell.angle_gamma   90.00
#
_symmetry.space_group_name_H-M   'P 1'
#
loop_
_entity.id
_entity.type
_entity.pdbx_description
1 polymer ?
#
loop_
_entity_poly.entity_id
_entity_poly.type
_entity_poly.pdbx_seq_one_letter_code
_entity_poly.pdbx_strand_id
1 'polypeptide(L)'
;MSAENEKESCSQRDSAERKGYVRAHRSFNRIWKERDSAEPDILGKILERDNMNRAYKRVKANKGAPGIDGMTIEAALPWLREHKDELIGRIKRGKYTPSPVRRVEIPKPDGGIRKPGIPTVIDRIIQQAIAQKLMSIYEPVFSDGSYGYRPGRSAKDAIQHVREYAGEGYRYAVSLDLSRYFDTLNHEILLNRLRKEVKDERVIQIIKRYLKSGVMENGVVMDTEEGSPQGGNLSPLLANIYLDEFDKEFERRGVPCVRYADDIVLLAKSERAAKRLLETSTSYLENKLKLTVNRKKSKVTSVYAIRNFKFLGFALGRNGNGTFIRVHPKSWKKMKAKLKSLSSRRHVQSVIPALCKIREYMRGWLNYYGIAAMKHAVEELNGWLYHRIRMCIWKMWKRPRSKMKYLMKLGIPKYYAHMAANSRRGHWFTSATSTVNRALSKEILVRKGFYDLADAYQQMHVNY
;
A
#
# COMPACT_ATOMS: atom_id res chain seq x y z
N MET A 1 -23.08 11.67 29.65
CA MET A 1 -21.95 10.80 30.03
C MET A 1 -21.43 9.89 28.91
N SER A 2 -22.13 9.66 27.79
CA SER A 2 -21.67 8.76 26.72
C SER A 2 -20.82 9.39 25.58
N ALA A 3 -20.76 10.70 25.47
CA ALA A 3 -20.07 11.40 24.38
C ALA A 3 -18.58 11.69 24.66
N GLU A 4 -18.18 11.73 25.92
CA GLU A 4 -16.80 11.98 26.33
C GLU A 4 -15.94 10.72 26.24
N ASN A 5 -16.49 9.56 26.59
CA ASN A 5 -15.79 8.27 26.49
C ASN A 5 -15.48 7.86 25.03
N GLU A 6 -16.33 8.25 24.06
CA GLU A 6 -16.06 7.97 22.63
C GLU A 6 -14.98 8.89 22.04
N LYS A 7 -14.77 10.09 22.61
CA LYS A 7 -13.67 10.99 22.20
C LYS A 7 -12.30 10.47 22.67
N GLU A 8 -12.23 9.92 23.89
CA GLU A 8 -10.99 9.33 24.41
C GLU A 8 -10.57 8.07 23.66
N SER A 9 -11.50 7.21 23.26
CA SER A 9 -11.17 5.99 22.50
C SER A 9 -10.60 6.29 21.11
N CYS A 10 -11.00 7.40 20.49
CA CYS A 10 -10.50 7.81 19.17
C CYS A 10 -9.12 8.48 19.28
N SER A 11 -8.84 9.24 20.36
CA SER A 11 -7.54 9.90 20.58
C SER A 11 -6.44 8.93 21.06
N GLN A 12 -6.81 7.92 21.85
CA GLN A 12 -5.86 6.89 22.29
C GLN A 12 -5.37 5.98 21.17
N ARG A 13 -6.21 5.66 20.18
CA ARG A 13 -5.78 4.94 18.97
C ARG A 13 -4.82 5.77 18.12
N ASP A 14 -5.03 7.06 17.98
CA ASP A 14 -4.15 7.99 17.25
C ASP A 14 -2.73 8.04 17.83
N SER A 15 -2.59 7.98 19.17
CA SER A 15 -1.29 8.03 19.85
C SER A 15 -0.52 6.70 19.76
N ALA A 16 -1.23 5.57 19.73
CA ALA A 16 -0.63 4.24 19.60
C ALA A 16 -0.11 3.98 18.16
N GLU A 17 -0.84 4.44 17.14
CA GLU A 17 -0.41 4.34 15.74
C GLU A 17 0.81 5.22 15.45
N ARG A 18 0.86 6.48 15.96
CA ARG A 18 2.05 7.34 15.84
C ARG A 18 3.30 6.72 16.48
N LYS A 19 3.17 6.11 17.66
CA LYS A 19 4.30 5.41 18.32
C LYS A 19 4.74 4.17 17.55
N GLY A 20 3.83 3.47 16.87
CA GLY A 20 4.13 2.30 16.04
C GLY A 20 4.94 2.65 14.79
N TYR A 21 4.59 3.71 14.08
CA TYR A 21 5.30 4.16 12.88
C TYR A 21 6.69 4.73 13.18
N VAL A 22 6.84 5.53 14.24
CA VAL A 22 8.14 6.10 14.65
C VAL A 22 9.09 5.02 15.20
N ARG A 23 8.55 4.01 15.90
CA ARG A 23 9.37 2.86 16.37
C ARG A 23 9.79 1.93 15.24
N ALA A 24 8.98 1.74 14.21
CA ALA A 24 9.37 0.96 13.02
C ALA A 24 10.58 1.60 12.31
N HIS A 25 10.59 2.93 12.13
CA HIS A 25 11.72 3.65 11.54
C HIS A 25 13.01 3.55 12.39
N ARG A 26 12.91 3.68 13.72
CA ARG A 26 14.09 3.57 14.62
C ARG A 26 14.65 2.14 14.71
N SER A 27 13.81 1.13 14.62
CA SER A 27 14.22 -0.28 14.61
C SER A 27 14.96 -0.64 13.31
N PHE A 28 14.59 -0.06 12.17
CA PHE A 28 15.28 -0.28 10.90
C PHE A 28 16.69 0.32 10.88
N ASN A 29 16.88 1.55 11.36
CA ASN A 29 18.18 2.21 11.35
C ASN A 29 19.25 1.53 12.24
N ARG A 30 18.86 0.68 13.18
CA ARG A 30 19.79 -0.12 13.98
C ARG A 30 20.29 -1.38 13.27
N ILE A 31 19.55 -1.88 12.27
CA ILE A 31 19.90 -3.10 11.50
C ILE A 31 21.01 -2.81 10.46
N TRP A 32 21.22 -1.55 10.08
CA TRP A 32 22.11 -1.13 8.99
C TRP A 32 23.60 -1.06 9.36
N LYS A 33 23.98 -1.19 10.62
CA LYS A 33 25.37 -1.04 11.04
C LYS A 33 26.21 -2.33 10.99
N GLU A 34 25.60 -3.48 10.75
CA GLU A 34 26.35 -4.74 10.62
C GLU A 34 26.36 -5.19 9.15
N ARG A 35 27.43 -4.89 8.43
CA ARG A 35 27.80 -5.56 7.18
C ARG A 35 28.23 -6.98 7.52
N ASP A 36 27.30 -7.92 7.54
CA ASP A 36 27.60 -9.34 7.57
C ASP A 36 27.86 -9.85 6.15
N SER A 37 28.99 -9.42 5.57
CA SER A 37 29.49 -9.99 4.33
C SER A 37 30.02 -11.39 4.61
N ALA A 38 29.51 -12.38 3.86
CA ALA A 38 30.13 -13.68 3.60
C ALA A 38 30.54 -14.56 4.80
N GLU A 39 29.83 -14.50 5.94
CA GLU A 39 30.05 -15.51 6.97
C GLU A 39 29.37 -16.83 6.65
N PRO A 40 30.04 -18.01 6.86
CA PRO A 40 29.55 -19.31 6.42
C PRO A 40 28.30 -19.83 7.13
N ASP A 41 27.87 -19.24 8.22
CA ASP A 41 26.69 -19.68 9.01
C ASP A 41 25.53 -18.66 9.00
N ILE A 42 24.98 -18.36 7.82
CA ILE A 42 23.80 -17.50 7.70
C ILE A 42 22.57 -18.17 8.33
N LEU A 43 22.43 -19.48 8.23
CA LEU A 43 21.33 -20.23 8.84
C LEU A 43 21.32 -20.08 10.36
N GLY A 44 22.48 -20.17 11.02
CA GLY A 44 22.60 -19.94 12.46
C GLY A 44 22.10 -18.54 12.85
N LYS A 45 22.52 -17.51 12.12
CA LYS A 45 22.07 -16.12 12.33
C LYS A 45 20.58 -15.93 12.07
N ILE A 46 19.99 -16.64 11.11
CA ILE A 46 18.54 -16.63 10.87
C ILE A 46 17.80 -17.19 12.10
N LEU A 47 18.29 -18.29 12.67
CA LEU A 47 17.66 -18.99 13.78
C LEU A 47 18.01 -18.41 15.16
N GLU A 48 18.85 -17.38 15.23
CA GLU A 48 19.13 -16.67 16.48
C GLU A 48 17.85 -16.22 17.19
N ARG A 49 17.85 -16.34 18.51
CA ARG A 49 16.71 -16.01 19.37
C ARG A 49 16.15 -14.61 19.10
N ASP A 50 17.02 -13.62 18.96
CA ASP A 50 16.58 -12.22 18.74
C ASP A 50 15.99 -12.01 17.37
N ASN A 51 16.53 -12.66 16.34
CA ASN A 51 15.98 -12.59 15.00
C ASN A 51 14.60 -13.28 14.92
N MET A 52 14.47 -14.47 15.51
CA MET A 52 13.21 -15.20 15.58
C MET A 52 12.14 -14.43 16.38
N ASN A 53 12.51 -13.81 17.50
CA ASN A 53 11.61 -12.98 18.28
C ASN A 53 11.13 -11.73 17.51
N ARG A 54 12.01 -11.08 16.76
CA ARG A 54 11.64 -9.96 15.87
C ARG A 54 10.69 -10.43 14.79
N ALA A 55 10.95 -11.58 14.18
CA ALA A 55 10.10 -12.18 13.16
C ALA A 55 8.70 -12.47 13.71
N TYR A 56 8.60 -13.11 14.86
CA TYR A 56 7.33 -13.36 15.54
C TYR A 56 6.55 -12.07 15.81
N LYS A 57 7.21 -11.06 16.41
CA LYS A 57 6.57 -9.76 16.70
C LYS A 57 6.02 -9.09 15.44
N ARG A 58 6.74 -9.21 14.34
CA ARG A 58 6.33 -8.63 13.04
C ARG A 58 5.15 -9.36 12.44
N VAL A 59 5.16 -10.70 12.45
CA VAL A 59 4.03 -11.52 12.01
C VAL A 59 2.79 -11.27 12.87
N LYS A 60 2.96 -11.17 14.20
CA LYS A 60 1.88 -10.85 15.15
C LYS A 60 1.26 -9.47 14.86
N ALA A 61 2.06 -8.46 14.58
CA ALA A 61 1.59 -7.11 14.27
C ALA A 61 0.71 -7.06 13.01
N ASN A 62 0.94 -7.95 12.04
CA ASN A 62 0.18 -8.01 10.79
C ASN A 62 -1.22 -8.64 10.92
N LYS A 63 -1.54 -9.28 12.06
CA LYS A 63 -2.86 -9.87 12.35
C LYS A 63 -3.43 -10.72 11.21
N GLY A 64 -2.57 -11.48 10.51
CA GLY A 64 -2.98 -12.25 9.33
C GLY A 64 -3.85 -13.48 9.67
N ALA A 65 -4.68 -13.91 8.73
CA ALA A 65 -5.52 -15.09 8.88
C ALA A 65 -4.71 -16.39 9.05
N PRO A 66 -5.27 -17.47 9.66
CA PRO A 66 -4.60 -18.77 9.77
C PRO A 66 -4.36 -19.43 8.40
N GLY A 67 -3.30 -20.28 8.35
CA GLY A 67 -2.99 -21.10 7.19
C GLY A 67 -3.92 -22.31 7.04
N ILE A 68 -3.38 -23.39 6.43
CA ILE A 68 -4.12 -24.65 6.25
C ILE A 68 -4.31 -25.42 7.57
N ASP A 69 -3.42 -25.19 8.53
CA ASP A 69 -3.41 -25.80 9.86
C ASP A 69 -4.44 -25.20 10.84
N GLY A 70 -5.10 -24.12 10.43
CA GLY A 70 -6.04 -23.40 11.28
C GLY A 70 -5.41 -22.68 12.48
N MET A 71 -4.08 -22.72 12.66
CA MET A 71 -3.39 -22.09 13.77
C MET A 71 -3.54 -20.58 13.72
N THR A 72 -4.03 -19.97 14.80
CA THR A 72 -4.09 -18.52 14.96
C THR A 72 -2.76 -17.95 15.44
N ILE A 73 -2.59 -16.64 15.33
CA ILE A 73 -1.38 -15.95 15.79
C ILE A 73 -1.23 -16.05 17.31
N GLU A 74 -2.35 -16.06 18.03
CA GLU A 74 -2.38 -16.21 19.50
C GLU A 74 -1.91 -17.60 19.93
N ALA A 75 -2.30 -18.64 19.21
CA ALA A 75 -1.90 -20.03 19.46
C ALA A 75 -0.44 -20.31 19.11
N ALA A 76 0.17 -19.52 18.23
CA ALA A 76 1.54 -19.75 17.78
C ALA A 76 2.59 -19.59 18.91
N LEU A 77 2.39 -18.68 19.86
CA LEU A 77 3.39 -18.46 20.92
C LEU A 77 3.45 -19.62 21.93
N PRO A 78 2.33 -20.14 22.48
CA PRO A 78 2.33 -21.35 23.29
C PRO A 78 2.98 -22.52 22.57
N TRP A 79 2.59 -22.77 21.34
CA TRP A 79 3.15 -23.84 20.51
C TRP A 79 4.67 -23.72 20.33
N LEU A 80 5.18 -22.52 20.02
CA LEU A 80 6.61 -22.28 19.88
C LEU A 80 7.38 -22.47 21.17
N ARG A 81 6.78 -22.19 22.34
CA ARG A 81 7.45 -22.43 23.63
C ARG A 81 7.72 -23.92 23.87
N GLU A 82 6.83 -24.77 23.41
CA GLU A 82 6.90 -26.20 23.54
C GLU A 82 7.79 -26.87 22.47
N HIS A 83 7.65 -26.46 21.21
CA HIS A 83 8.21 -27.16 20.07
C HIS A 83 9.42 -26.46 19.40
N LYS A 84 9.91 -25.31 19.94
CA LYS A 84 10.97 -24.52 19.29
C LYS A 84 12.25 -25.29 19.02
N ASP A 85 12.70 -26.14 20.00
CA ASP A 85 13.98 -26.83 19.92
C ASP A 85 13.91 -27.95 18.88
N GLU A 86 12.79 -28.65 18.81
CA GLU A 86 12.51 -29.61 17.74
C GLU A 86 12.47 -28.94 16.37
N LEU A 87 11.73 -27.82 16.25
CA LEU A 87 11.61 -27.05 15.00
C LEU A 87 12.98 -26.58 14.51
N ILE A 88 13.78 -25.96 15.38
CA ILE A 88 15.13 -25.50 15.07
C ILE A 88 16.02 -26.70 14.68
N GLY A 89 15.94 -27.80 15.40
CA GLY A 89 16.65 -29.02 15.07
C GLY A 89 16.29 -29.60 13.69
N ARG A 90 15.00 -29.63 13.34
CA ARG A 90 14.54 -30.05 12.01
C ARG A 90 15.05 -29.11 10.92
N ILE A 91 15.04 -27.80 11.14
CA ILE A 91 15.56 -26.81 10.19
C ILE A 91 17.07 -27.01 9.98
N LYS A 92 17.86 -27.09 11.05
CA LYS A 92 19.32 -27.28 10.98
C LYS A 92 19.72 -28.58 10.28
N ARG A 93 18.99 -29.68 10.53
CA ARG A 93 19.23 -30.97 9.86
C ARG A 93 18.68 -31.03 8.42
N GLY A 94 18.11 -29.94 7.91
CA GLY A 94 17.51 -29.91 6.59
C GLY A 94 16.26 -30.81 6.42
N LYS A 95 15.58 -31.18 7.51
CA LYS A 95 14.36 -32.01 7.51
C LYS A 95 13.06 -31.21 7.63
N TYR A 96 13.15 -29.87 7.67
CA TYR A 96 11.97 -29.01 7.71
C TYR A 96 11.31 -28.95 6.34
N THR A 97 10.04 -29.29 6.28
CA THR A 97 9.20 -29.18 5.07
C THR A 97 8.11 -28.15 5.33
N PRO A 98 8.09 -27.03 4.56
CA PRO A 98 7.01 -26.05 4.63
C PRO A 98 5.66 -26.66 4.28
N SER A 99 4.62 -26.16 4.91
CA SER A 99 3.25 -26.53 4.58
C SER A 99 2.78 -25.88 3.28
N PRO A 100 1.87 -26.50 2.53
CA PRO A 100 1.21 -25.85 1.38
C PRO A 100 0.48 -24.58 1.82
N VAL A 101 0.40 -23.58 0.93
CA VAL A 101 -0.32 -22.35 1.23
C VAL A 101 -1.81 -22.50 0.99
N ARG A 102 -2.65 -21.95 1.87
CA ARG A 102 -4.10 -21.92 1.71
C ARG A 102 -4.49 -20.82 0.71
N ARG A 103 -5.08 -21.20 -0.42
CA ARG A 103 -5.51 -20.27 -1.46
C ARG A 103 -6.78 -19.53 -1.05
N VAL A 104 -6.83 -18.23 -1.35
CA VAL A 104 -8.01 -17.37 -1.12
C VAL A 104 -8.26 -16.54 -2.36
N GLU A 105 -9.52 -16.43 -2.77
CA GLU A 105 -9.91 -15.60 -3.90
C GLU A 105 -10.32 -14.21 -3.46
N ILE A 106 -9.69 -13.18 -4.03
CA ILE A 106 -10.01 -11.78 -3.79
C ILE A 106 -10.39 -11.11 -5.13
N PRO A 107 -11.63 -10.59 -5.26
CA PRO A 107 -12.04 -9.93 -6.50
C PRO A 107 -11.23 -8.64 -6.72
N LYS A 108 -10.76 -8.46 -7.95
CA LYS A 108 -10.11 -7.21 -8.37
C LYS A 108 -11.17 -6.17 -8.78
N PRO A 109 -10.86 -4.87 -8.66
CA PRO A 109 -11.76 -3.80 -9.09
C PRO A 109 -12.07 -3.78 -10.60
N ASP A 110 -11.28 -4.45 -11.41
CA ASP A 110 -11.41 -4.59 -12.87
C ASP A 110 -12.16 -5.85 -13.31
N GLY A 111 -12.73 -6.60 -12.36
CA GLY A 111 -13.51 -7.83 -12.62
C GLY A 111 -12.68 -9.11 -12.62
N GLY A 112 -11.36 -9.05 -12.46
CA GLY A 112 -10.50 -10.22 -12.34
C GLY A 112 -10.47 -10.78 -10.91
N ILE A 113 -9.89 -11.95 -10.73
CA ILE A 113 -9.65 -12.58 -9.42
C ILE A 113 -8.14 -12.53 -9.13
N ARG A 114 -7.78 -12.19 -7.89
CA ARG A 114 -6.44 -12.39 -7.34
C ARG A 114 -6.51 -13.58 -6.39
N LYS A 115 -5.57 -14.50 -6.51
CA LYS A 115 -5.53 -15.75 -5.72
C LYS A 115 -4.30 -15.79 -4.79
N PRO A 116 -4.21 -14.95 -3.75
CA PRO A 116 -3.10 -15.04 -2.80
C PRO A 116 -3.14 -16.35 -2.02
N GLY A 117 -1.94 -16.85 -1.65
CA GLY A 117 -1.77 -17.98 -0.74
C GLY A 117 -1.47 -17.49 0.68
N ILE A 118 -2.07 -18.13 1.68
CA ILE A 118 -1.84 -17.83 3.08
C ILE A 118 -1.01 -18.97 3.68
N PRO A 119 0.30 -18.77 3.97
CA PRO A 119 1.14 -19.75 4.65
C PRO A 119 0.69 -19.93 6.12
N THR A 120 1.10 -21.03 6.76
CA THR A 120 0.90 -21.23 8.19
C THR A 120 1.58 -20.12 9.00
N VAL A 121 1.19 -19.93 10.25
CA VAL A 121 1.81 -18.91 11.12
C VAL A 121 3.29 -19.21 11.34
N ILE A 122 3.63 -20.47 11.52
CA ILE A 122 5.02 -20.92 11.73
C ILE A 122 5.85 -20.66 10.47
N ASP A 123 5.36 -21.03 9.30
CA ASP A 123 6.04 -20.74 8.02
C ASP A 123 6.25 -19.23 7.82
N ARG A 124 5.26 -18.40 8.14
CA ARG A 124 5.40 -16.93 8.07
C ARG A 124 6.50 -16.40 8.99
N ILE A 125 6.66 -16.97 10.21
CA ILE A 125 7.70 -16.57 11.16
C ILE A 125 9.08 -16.94 10.60
N ILE A 126 9.25 -18.15 10.08
CA ILE A 126 10.51 -18.61 9.49
C ILE A 126 10.85 -17.78 8.25
N GLN A 127 9.89 -17.60 7.34
CA GLN A 127 10.06 -16.75 6.14
C GLN A 127 10.44 -15.32 6.53
N GLN A 128 9.81 -14.76 7.57
CA GLN A 128 10.13 -13.42 8.08
C GLN A 128 11.54 -13.36 8.66
N ALA A 129 11.99 -14.40 9.38
CA ALA A 129 13.34 -14.48 9.94
C ALA A 129 14.39 -14.56 8.81
N ILE A 130 14.14 -15.35 7.75
CA ILE A 130 14.97 -15.41 6.56
C ILE A 130 15.01 -14.04 5.88
N ALA A 131 13.86 -13.44 5.62
CA ALA A 131 13.75 -12.14 4.93
C ALA A 131 14.51 -11.03 5.67
N GLN A 132 14.52 -11.02 7.00
CA GLN A 132 15.23 -10.02 7.81
C GLN A 132 16.75 -10.10 7.60
N LYS A 133 17.31 -11.29 7.56
CA LYS A 133 18.76 -11.49 7.39
C LYS A 133 19.17 -11.31 5.92
N LEU A 134 18.42 -11.85 4.99
CA LEU A 134 18.71 -11.64 3.57
C LEU A 134 18.56 -10.18 3.14
N MET A 135 17.62 -9.43 3.72
CA MET A 135 17.48 -8.00 3.44
C MET A 135 18.77 -7.22 3.77
N SER A 136 19.45 -7.54 4.86
CA SER A 136 20.73 -6.87 5.20
C SER A 136 21.86 -7.17 4.22
N ILE A 137 21.81 -8.32 3.54
CA ILE A 137 22.78 -8.71 2.52
C ILE A 137 22.47 -8.00 1.19
N TYR A 138 21.19 -8.00 0.78
CA TYR A 138 20.80 -7.53 -0.56
C TYR A 138 20.58 -6.03 -0.66
N GLU A 139 20.20 -5.35 0.44
CA GLU A 139 19.87 -3.92 0.38
C GLU A 139 21.04 -3.05 -0.16
N PRO A 140 22.31 -3.29 0.24
CA PRO A 140 23.43 -2.54 -0.31
C PRO A 140 23.72 -2.85 -1.79
N VAL A 141 23.22 -3.97 -2.31
CA VAL A 141 23.51 -4.48 -3.65
C VAL A 141 22.44 -4.06 -4.67
N PHE A 142 21.21 -3.81 -4.21
CA PHE A 142 20.10 -3.43 -5.07
C PHE A 142 20.33 -2.08 -5.78
N SER A 143 19.92 -1.99 -7.05
CA SER A 143 19.91 -0.74 -7.81
C SER A 143 19.16 0.38 -7.08
N ASP A 144 19.65 1.61 -7.22
CA ASP A 144 19.01 2.80 -6.65
C ASP A 144 17.65 3.13 -7.29
N GLY A 145 17.42 2.67 -8.50
CA GLY A 145 16.14 2.78 -9.19
C GLY A 145 15.02 1.88 -8.63
N SER A 146 15.34 0.94 -7.71
CA SER A 146 14.37 0.03 -7.09
C SER A 146 13.85 0.56 -5.75
N TYR A 147 12.53 0.70 -5.61
CA TYR A 147 11.88 1.32 -4.43
C TYR A 147 10.94 0.39 -3.66
N GLY A 148 10.27 -0.54 -4.35
CA GLY A 148 9.25 -1.39 -3.73
C GLY A 148 9.83 -2.40 -2.74
N TYR A 149 9.16 -2.57 -1.59
CA TYR A 149 9.51 -3.53 -0.55
C TYR A 149 10.91 -3.35 0.07
N ARG A 150 11.52 -2.18 -0.10
CA ARG A 150 12.82 -1.84 0.48
C ARG A 150 12.68 -0.93 1.70
N PRO A 151 13.53 -1.10 2.72
CA PRO A 151 13.52 -0.24 3.90
C PRO A 151 13.92 1.20 3.52
N GLY A 152 13.26 2.18 4.14
CA GLY A 152 13.57 3.60 3.94
C GLY A 152 13.15 4.16 2.57
N ARG A 153 12.62 3.33 1.66
CA ARG A 153 12.17 3.75 0.33
C ARG A 153 10.66 3.67 0.20
N SER A 154 10.05 4.61 -0.49
CA SER A 154 8.60 4.71 -0.62
C SER A 154 8.14 4.95 -2.06
N ALA A 155 6.85 4.80 -2.28
CA ALA A 155 6.23 5.17 -3.56
C ALA A 155 6.34 6.68 -3.86
N LYS A 156 6.50 7.50 -2.82
CA LYS A 156 6.72 8.95 -2.96
C LYS A 156 8.10 9.23 -3.54
N ASP A 157 9.13 8.55 -3.04
CA ASP A 157 10.50 8.70 -3.54
C ASP A 157 10.59 8.23 -5.00
N ALA A 158 9.93 7.13 -5.34
CA ALA A 158 9.86 6.62 -6.71
C ALA A 158 9.26 7.65 -7.69
N ILE A 159 8.13 8.27 -7.36
CA ILE A 159 7.52 9.29 -8.24
C ILE A 159 8.29 10.61 -8.25
N GLN A 160 8.98 10.97 -7.16
CA GLN A 160 9.87 12.12 -7.11
C GLN A 160 11.04 11.92 -8.07
N HIS A 161 11.66 10.75 -8.09
CA HIS A 161 12.74 10.44 -9.01
C HIS A 161 12.27 10.45 -10.49
N VAL A 162 11.05 9.95 -10.78
CA VAL A 162 10.46 10.12 -12.13
C VAL A 162 10.26 11.60 -12.48
N ARG A 163 9.86 12.45 -11.52
CA ARG A 163 9.71 13.90 -11.73
C ARG A 163 11.05 14.56 -12.04
N GLU A 164 12.11 14.18 -11.36
CA GLU A 164 13.48 14.70 -11.54
C GLU A 164 13.97 14.38 -12.95
N TYR A 165 13.91 13.12 -13.37
CA TYR A 165 14.25 12.73 -14.75
C TYR A 165 13.40 13.45 -15.80
N ALA A 166 12.09 13.65 -15.54
CA ALA A 166 11.24 14.42 -16.45
C ALA A 166 11.67 15.89 -16.54
N GLY A 167 12.18 16.47 -15.45
CA GLY A 167 12.82 17.80 -15.42
C GLY A 167 14.08 17.88 -16.26
N GLU A 168 14.90 16.82 -16.26
CA GLU A 168 16.12 16.67 -17.07
C GLU A 168 15.86 16.39 -18.57
N GLY A 169 14.60 16.37 -18.98
CA GLY A 169 14.21 16.22 -20.38
C GLY A 169 13.82 14.81 -20.80
N TYR A 170 13.72 13.84 -19.90
CA TYR A 170 13.17 12.51 -20.18
C TYR A 170 11.64 12.57 -20.25
N ARG A 171 11.11 12.87 -21.43
CA ARG A 171 9.68 13.18 -21.65
C ARG A 171 8.81 11.98 -21.97
N TYR A 172 9.40 10.82 -22.25
CA TYR A 172 8.68 9.61 -22.64
C TYR A 172 8.93 8.50 -21.62
N ALA A 173 7.87 7.87 -21.16
CA ALA A 173 7.90 6.75 -20.26
C ALA A 173 7.50 5.46 -20.98
N VAL A 174 8.27 4.42 -20.77
CA VAL A 174 7.94 3.03 -21.07
C VAL A 174 7.42 2.41 -19.79
N SER A 175 6.11 2.22 -19.69
CA SER A 175 5.50 1.50 -18.57
C SER A 175 5.39 0.03 -18.92
N LEU A 176 5.98 -0.84 -18.12
CA LEU A 176 5.93 -2.30 -18.27
C LEU A 176 5.03 -2.90 -17.19
N ASP A 177 4.09 -3.76 -17.59
CA ASP A 177 3.18 -4.50 -16.72
C ASP A 177 3.49 -6.01 -16.88
N LEU A 178 3.88 -6.68 -15.80
CA LEU A 178 4.19 -8.09 -15.82
C LEU A 178 2.92 -8.92 -15.57
N SER A 179 2.69 -9.94 -16.41
CA SER A 179 1.55 -10.83 -16.26
C SER A 179 1.84 -11.86 -15.18
N ARG A 180 1.01 -11.87 -14.12
CA ARG A 180 1.10 -12.87 -13.04
C ARG A 180 2.52 -13.07 -12.50
N TYR A 181 3.25 -11.97 -12.29
CA TYR A 181 4.68 -11.94 -11.96
C TYR A 181 5.07 -12.96 -10.88
N PHE A 182 4.35 -12.99 -9.75
CA PHE A 182 4.65 -13.93 -8.66
C PHE A 182 4.37 -15.39 -9.02
N ASP A 183 3.50 -15.65 -9.97
CA ASP A 183 3.09 -17.02 -10.36
C ASP A 183 4.00 -17.60 -11.46
N THR A 184 4.88 -16.78 -12.07
CA THR A 184 5.72 -17.16 -13.22
C THR A 184 7.21 -17.03 -12.95
N LEU A 185 7.62 -16.83 -11.70
CA LEU A 185 9.03 -16.76 -11.31
C LEU A 185 9.71 -18.12 -11.55
N ASN A 186 10.74 -18.14 -12.38
CA ASN A 186 11.54 -19.35 -12.60
C ASN A 186 12.43 -19.64 -11.39
N HIS A 187 12.24 -20.79 -10.75
CA HIS A 187 12.94 -21.18 -9.53
C HIS A 187 14.45 -21.27 -9.73
N GLU A 188 14.91 -21.85 -10.83
CA GLU A 188 16.34 -22.04 -11.10
C GLU A 188 17.07 -20.70 -11.26
N ILE A 189 16.49 -19.78 -12.03
CA ILE A 189 17.04 -18.42 -12.18
C ILE A 189 17.12 -17.72 -10.81
N LEU A 190 16.07 -17.81 -10.00
CA LEU A 190 16.04 -17.20 -8.68
C LEU A 190 17.10 -17.80 -7.74
N LEU A 191 17.18 -19.15 -7.68
CA LEU A 191 18.13 -19.82 -6.80
C LEU A 191 19.58 -19.56 -7.22
N ASN A 192 19.86 -19.49 -8.53
CA ASN A 192 21.17 -19.16 -9.04
C ASN A 192 21.59 -17.71 -8.67
N ARG A 193 20.63 -16.78 -8.63
CA ARG A 193 20.88 -15.42 -8.14
C ARG A 193 21.12 -15.35 -6.65
N LEU A 194 20.33 -16.10 -5.88
CA LEU A 194 20.52 -16.21 -4.44
C LEU A 194 21.93 -16.71 -4.12
N ARG A 195 22.44 -17.73 -4.83
CA ARG A 195 23.79 -18.28 -4.64
C ARG A 195 24.93 -17.31 -4.92
N LYS A 196 24.69 -16.20 -5.63
CA LYS A 196 25.72 -15.19 -5.85
C LYS A 196 26.15 -14.53 -4.53
N GLU A 197 25.15 -14.18 -3.70
CA GLU A 197 25.38 -13.44 -2.44
C GLU A 197 25.29 -14.36 -1.20
N VAL A 198 24.44 -15.40 -1.24
CA VAL A 198 24.20 -16.32 -0.13
C VAL A 198 24.99 -17.61 -0.35
N LYS A 199 26.09 -17.79 0.39
CA LYS A 199 26.98 -18.97 0.27
C LYS A 199 26.51 -20.15 1.13
N ASP A 200 25.55 -19.95 2.04
CA ASP A 200 25.01 -21.02 2.87
C ASP A 200 23.92 -21.82 2.12
N GLU A 201 24.29 -22.96 1.56
CA GLU A 201 23.40 -23.80 0.76
C GLU A 201 22.19 -24.31 1.58
N ARG A 202 22.29 -24.39 2.92
CA ARG A 202 21.16 -24.79 3.78
C ARG A 202 20.02 -23.77 3.68
N VAL A 203 20.37 -22.47 3.61
CA VAL A 203 19.38 -21.39 3.42
C VAL A 203 18.76 -21.49 2.04
N ILE A 204 19.55 -21.75 0.99
CA ILE A 204 19.08 -21.94 -0.39
C ILE A 204 18.09 -23.10 -0.46
N GLN A 205 18.39 -24.22 0.20
CA GLN A 205 17.51 -25.41 0.23
C GLN A 205 16.18 -25.13 0.95
N ILE A 206 16.18 -24.36 2.03
CA ILE A 206 14.94 -23.95 2.69
C ILE A 206 14.10 -23.07 1.77
N ILE A 207 14.71 -22.10 1.09
CA ILE A 207 14.01 -21.23 0.14
C ILE A 207 13.43 -22.09 -1.02
N LYS A 208 14.22 -23.02 -1.56
CA LYS A 208 13.75 -23.95 -2.60
C LYS A 208 12.51 -24.73 -2.16
N ARG A 209 12.49 -25.21 -0.91
CA ARG A 209 11.32 -25.89 -0.35
C ARG A 209 10.11 -24.98 -0.21
N TYR A 210 10.30 -23.71 0.20
CA TYR A 210 9.20 -22.73 0.21
C TYR A 210 8.64 -22.45 -1.16
N LEU A 211 9.46 -22.39 -2.18
CA LEU A 211 9.01 -22.23 -3.58
C LEU A 211 8.20 -23.43 -4.08
N LYS A 212 8.58 -24.65 -3.63
CA LYS A 212 7.94 -25.92 -3.99
C LYS A 212 6.86 -26.38 -3.01
N SER A 213 6.51 -25.61 -1.99
CA SER A 213 5.58 -26.06 -0.92
C SER A 213 4.16 -26.36 -1.39
N GLY A 214 3.82 -26.02 -2.62
CA GLY A 214 2.51 -26.26 -3.19
C GLY A 214 1.42 -25.28 -2.70
N VAL A 215 0.27 -25.41 -3.33
CA VAL A 215 -0.91 -24.59 -3.03
C VAL A 215 -2.08 -25.53 -2.77
N MET A 216 -2.77 -25.32 -1.64
CA MET A 216 -4.01 -26.04 -1.36
C MET A 216 -5.22 -25.22 -1.85
N GLU A 217 -5.96 -25.78 -2.78
CA GLU A 217 -7.21 -25.23 -3.31
C GLU A 217 -8.31 -26.31 -3.18
N ASN A 218 -9.40 -25.99 -2.49
CA ASN A 218 -10.53 -26.90 -2.25
C ASN A 218 -10.14 -28.28 -1.64
N GLY A 219 -9.14 -28.31 -0.75
CA GLY A 219 -8.69 -29.54 -0.09
C GLY A 219 -7.68 -30.37 -0.89
N VAL A 220 -7.36 -29.98 -2.13
CA VAL A 220 -6.36 -30.66 -2.97
C VAL A 220 -5.07 -29.86 -2.96
N VAL A 221 -3.94 -30.51 -2.72
CA VAL A 221 -2.62 -29.93 -2.83
C VAL A 221 -2.11 -30.06 -4.27
N MET A 222 -1.76 -28.93 -4.86
CA MET A 222 -1.14 -28.86 -6.18
C MET A 222 0.31 -28.42 -6.02
N ASP A 223 1.21 -29.14 -6.62
CA ASP A 223 2.63 -28.79 -6.65
C ASP A 223 2.85 -27.54 -7.50
N THR A 224 3.84 -26.75 -7.12
CA THR A 224 4.26 -25.56 -7.85
C THR A 224 5.65 -25.76 -8.44
N GLU A 225 5.74 -25.85 -9.77
CA GLU A 225 7.02 -25.92 -10.47
C GLU A 225 7.62 -24.54 -10.75
N GLU A 226 6.76 -23.52 -10.82
CA GLU A 226 7.11 -22.11 -11.04
C GLU A 226 6.40 -21.21 -10.05
N GLY A 227 6.94 -20.00 -9.87
CA GLY A 227 6.32 -18.96 -9.06
C GLY A 227 6.73 -18.98 -7.60
N SER A 228 6.30 -17.93 -6.90
CA SER A 228 6.42 -17.78 -5.45
C SER A 228 5.03 -17.50 -4.89
N PRO A 229 4.56 -18.21 -3.86
CA PRO A 229 3.22 -18.00 -3.32
C PRO A 229 2.95 -16.54 -2.99
N GLN A 230 1.93 -15.93 -3.62
CA GLN A 230 1.52 -14.56 -3.30
C GLN A 230 1.00 -14.52 -1.86
N GLY A 231 1.69 -13.80 -0.96
CA GLY A 231 1.30 -13.64 0.45
C GLY A 231 2.30 -14.20 1.45
N GLY A 232 3.35 -14.89 1.01
CA GLY A 232 4.50 -15.24 1.86
C GLY A 232 5.32 -13.99 2.25
N ASN A 233 5.85 -13.99 3.47
CA ASN A 233 6.66 -12.86 3.98
C ASN A 233 8.01 -12.72 3.24
N LEU A 234 8.48 -13.77 2.62
CA LEU A 234 9.73 -13.81 1.86
C LEU A 234 9.54 -13.38 0.39
N SER A 235 8.36 -13.61 -0.19
CA SER A 235 8.09 -13.39 -1.62
C SER A 235 8.42 -11.97 -2.13
N PRO A 236 8.17 -10.87 -1.39
CA PRO A 236 8.54 -9.53 -1.82
C PRO A 236 10.05 -9.32 -2.02
N LEU A 237 10.86 -9.89 -1.13
CA LEU A 237 12.32 -9.84 -1.24
C LEU A 237 12.81 -10.67 -2.43
N LEU A 238 12.30 -11.91 -2.58
CA LEU A 238 12.65 -12.79 -3.71
C LEU A 238 12.29 -12.14 -5.05
N ALA A 239 11.17 -11.45 -5.11
CA ALA A 239 10.76 -10.68 -6.28
C ALA A 239 11.77 -9.56 -6.62
N ASN A 240 12.26 -8.82 -5.63
CA ASN A 240 13.28 -7.81 -5.85
C ASN A 240 14.60 -8.42 -6.31
N ILE A 241 15.06 -9.51 -5.69
CA ILE A 241 16.28 -10.23 -6.10
C ILE A 241 16.16 -10.73 -7.54
N TYR A 242 14.97 -11.16 -7.96
CA TYR A 242 14.75 -11.63 -9.33
C TYR A 242 14.87 -10.51 -10.37
N LEU A 243 14.36 -9.31 -10.09
CA LEU A 243 14.37 -8.19 -11.02
C LEU A 243 15.62 -7.30 -10.92
N ASP A 244 16.46 -7.47 -9.91
CA ASP A 244 17.66 -6.63 -9.71
C ASP A 244 18.63 -6.67 -10.91
N GLU A 245 18.75 -7.80 -11.59
CA GLU A 245 19.56 -7.90 -12.80
C GLU A 245 19.01 -7.05 -13.96
N PHE A 246 17.66 -6.96 -14.06
CA PHE A 246 17.04 -6.06 -15.01
C PHE A 246 17.34 -4.60 -14.67
N ASP A 247 17.20 -4.23 -13.41
CA ASP A 247 17.47 -2.86 -12.97
C ASP A 247 18.92 -2.48 -13.28
N LYS A 248 19.89 -3.32 -12.90
CA LYS A 248 21.33 -3.10 -13.13
C LYS A 248 21.72 -3.07 -14.61
N GLU A 249 21.09 -3.92 -15.43
CA GLU A 249 21.36 -3.92 -16.86
C GLU A 249 20.94 -2.61 -17.53
N PHE A 250 19.76 -2.06 -17.18
CA PHE A 250 19.33 -0.78 -17.74
C PHE A 250 20.09 0.41 -17.14
N GLU A 251 20.47 0.35 -15.87
CA GLU A 251 21.35 1.32 -15.23
C GLU A 251 22.73 1.35 -15.93
N ARG A 252 23.35 0.19 -16.19
CA ARG A 252 24.61 0.07 -16.94
C ARG A 252 24.53 0.65 -18.35
N ARG A 253 23.36 0.60 -18.98
CA ARG A 253 23.10 1.22 -20.30
C ARG A 253 22.84 2.73 -20.22
N GLY A 254 22.87 3.34 -19.04
CA GLY A 254 22.53 4.74 -18.82
C GLY A 254 21.05 5.06 -19.03
N VAL A 255 20.17 4.08 -18.92
CA VAL A 255 18.72 4.24 -19.05
C VAL A 255 18.10 4.47 -17.67
N PRO A 256 17.47 5.63 -17.42
CA PRO A 256 16.74 5.84 -16.18
C PRO A 256 15.64 4.82 -15.99
N CYS A 257 15.78 4.01 -14.92
CA CYS A 257 14.84 2.96 -14.53
C CYS A 257 14.30 3.27 -13.13
N VAL A 258 12.98 3.32 -13.00
CA VAL A 258 12.33 3.48 -11.69
C VAL A 258 11.32 2.33 -11.53
N ARG A 259 11.57 1.48 -10.53
CA ARG A 259 10.76 0.29 -10.27
C ARG A 259 10.17 0.30 -8.86
N TYR A 260 8.91 -0.04 -8.76
CA TYR A 260 8.23 -0.29 -7.49
C TYR A 260 7.56 -1.67 -7.53
N ALA A 261 8.21 -2.68 -7.00
CA ALA A 261 7.83 -4.09 -7.12
C ALA A 261 7.78 -4.55 -8.59
N ASP A 262 6.60 -4.88 -9.09
CA ASP A 262 6.30 -5.27 -10.48
C ASP A 262 5.95 -4.08 -11.40
N ASP A 263 5.71 -2.90 -10.86
CA ASP A 263 5.49 -1.67 -11.63
C ASP A 263 6.84 -1.08 -12.08
N ILE A 264 7.18 -1.19 -13.36
CA ILE A 264 8.45 -0.74 -13.95
C ILE A 264 8.21 0.44 -14.89
N VAL A 265 9.02 1.49 -14.77
CA VAL A 265 9.03 2.64 -15.67
C VAL A 265 10.47 2.90 -16.13
N LEU A 266 10.71 2.80 -17.45
CA LEU A 266 11.93 3.27 -18.08
C LEU A 266 11.66 4.62 -18.74
N LEU A 267 12.66 5.52 -18.76
CA LEU A 267 12.48 6.87 -19.28
C LEU A 267 13.39 7.13 -20.47
N ALA A 268 12.89 7.91 -21.43
CA ALA A 268 13.62 8.29 -22.64
C ALA A 268 13.36 9.75 -23.02
N LYS A 269 14.33 10.38 -23.71
CA LYS A 269 14.22 11.75 -24.17
C LYS A 269 13.35 11.89 -25.45
N SER A 270 13.26 10.83 -26.28
CA SER A 270 12.47 10.82 -27.51
C SER A 270 11.54 9.61 -27.59
N GLU A 271 10.45 9.75 -28.34
CA GLU A 271 9.48 8.68 -28.56
C GLU A 271 10.09 7.48 -29.28
N ARG A 272 10.98 7.73 -30.26
CA ARG A 272 11.71 6.69 -30.99
C ARG A 272 12.59 5.87 -30.06
N ALA A 273 13.33 6.52 -29.13
CA ALA A 273 14.12 5.83 -28.13
C ALA A 273 13.23 5.02 -27.18
N ALA A 274 12.11 5.57 -26.73
CA ALA A 274 11.14 4.87 -25.88
C ALA A 274 10.56 3.62 -26.56
N LYS A 275 10.23 3.66 -27.84
CA LYS A 275 9.76 2.48 -28.59
C LYS A 275 10.81 1.38 -28.65
N ARG A 276 12.07 1.72 -28.93
CA ARG A 276 13.17 0.77 -28.89
C ARG A 276 13.40 0.19 -27.50
N LEU A 277 13.29 1.03 -26.45
CA LEU A 277 13.39 0.57 -25.05
C LEU A 277 12.26 -0.41 -24.71
N LEU A 278 11.03 -0.19 -25.18
CA LEU A 278 9.93 -1.12 -24.96
C LEU A 278 10.24 -2.50 -25.58
N GLU A 279 10.73 -2.55 -26.80
CA GLU A 279 11.11 -3.79 -27.48
C GLU A 279 12.27 -4.49 -26.76
N THR A 280 13.32 -3.77 -26.46
CA THR A 280 14.54 -4.31 -25.84
C THR A 280 14.27 -4.79 -24.39
N SER A 281 13.50 -4.03 -23.62
CA SER A 281 13.14 -4.40 -22.25
C SER A 281 12.17 -5.60 -22.21
N THR A 282 11.23 -5.66 -23.15
CA THR A 282 10.33 -6.81 -23.30
C THR A 282 11.14 -8.07 -23.65
N SER A 283 12.02 -7.98 -24.64
CA SER A 283 12.90 -9.09 -25.03
C SER A 283 13.77 -9.57 -23.88
N TYR A 284 14.33 -8.65 -23.09
CA TYR A 284 15.13 -9.00 -21.91
C TYR A 284 14.31 -9.75 -20.86
N LEU A 285 13.11 -9.24 -20.52
CA LEU A 285 12.21 -9.84 -19.55
C LEU A 285 11.73 -11.24 -20.00
N GLU A 286 11.36 -11.41 -21.28
CA GLU A 286 10.84 -12.66 -21.81
C GLU A 286 11.96 -13.69 -22.06
N ASN A 287 13.07 -13.29 -22.67
CA ASN A 287 14.12 -14.23 -23.07
C ASN A 287 15.11 -14.56 -21.95
N LYS A 288 15.59 -13.56 -21.19
CA LYS A 288 16.54 -13.79 -20.09
C LYS A 288 15.88 -14.12 -18.76
N LEU A 289 14.81 -13.42 -18.42
CA LEU A 289 14.15 -13.59 -17.13
C LEU A 289 12.96 -14.55 -17.17
N LYS A 290 12.60 -15.06 -18.35
CA LYS A 290 11.47 -15.98 -18.53
C LYS A 290 10.14 -15.46 -17.92
N LEU A 291 9.97 -14.11 -17.89
CA LEU A 291 8.77 -13.44 -17.41
C LEU A 291 7.86 -13.08 -18.58
N THR A 292 6.56 -13.09 -18.37
CA THR A 292 5.59 -12.71 -19.41
C THR A 292 5.20 -11.25 -19.29
N VAL A 293 5.48 -10.44 -20.32
CA VAL A 293 5.08 -9.04 -20.38
C VAL A 293 3.64 -8.89 -20.91
N ASN A 294 2.81 -8.17 -20.20
CA ASN A 294 1.46 -7.84 -20.64
C ASN A 294 1.48 -6.77 -21.74
N ARG A 295 1.55 -7.16 -22.98
CA ARG A 295 1.65 -6.26 -24.15
C ARG A 295 0.47 -5.30 -24.30
N LYS A 296 -0.73 -5.64 -23.78
CA LYS A 296 -1.91 -4.77 -23.82
C LYS A 296 -1.81 -3.61 -22.83
N LYS A 297 -1.12 -3.80 -21.71
CA LYS A 297 -0.95 -2.77 -20.68
C LYS A 297 0.40 -2.08 -20.75
N SER A 298 1.42 -2.75 -21.28
CA SER A 298 2.75 -2.16 -21.49
C SER A 298 2.72 -1.21 -22.68
N LYS A 299 3.20 0.03 -22.49
CA LYS A 299 3.07 1.07 -23.49
C LYS A 299 4.07 2.20 -23.32
N VAL A 300 4.33 2.89 -24.43
CA VAL A 300 5.06 4.16 -24.46
C VAL A 300 4.04 5.30 -24.32
N THR A 301 4.32 6.24 -23.44
CA THR A 301 3.48 7.44 -23.25
C THR A 301 4.36 8.63 -22.90
N SER A 302 3.90 9.86 -23.27
CA SER A 302 4.50 11.04 -22.68
C SER A 302 4.24 11.08 -21.18
N VAL A 303 5.26 11.42 -20.38
CA VAL A 303 5.13 11.54 -18.89
C VAL A 303 4.10 12.62 -18.49
N TYR A 304 3.84 13.59 -19.38
CA TYR A 304 2.86 14.66 -19.16
C TYR A 304 1.44 14.33 -19.68
N ALA A 305 1.26 13.18 -20.32
CA ALA A 305 -0.05 12.72 -20.79
C ALA A 305 -0.90 12.22 -19.60
N ILE A 306 -1.52 13.15 -18.88
CA ILE A 306 -2.22 12.93 -17.59
C ILE A 306 -3.27 11.79 -17.61
N ARG A 307 -3.86 11.49 -18.76
CA ARG A 307 -4.84 10.40 -18.90
C ARG A 307 -4.17 9.05 -19.17
N ASN A 308 -2.97 9.06 -19.73
CA ASN A 308 -2.28 7.89 -20.25
C ASN A 308 -1.11 7.46 -19.36
N PHE A 309 -0.35 8.41 -18.81
CA PHE A 309 0.72 8.12 -17.87
C PHE A 309 0.16 8.03 -16.45
N LYS A 310 0.40 6.89 -15.82
CA LYS A 310 0.03 6.65 -14.43
C LYS A 310 1.10 5.77 -13.80
N PHE A 311 1.77 6.29 -12.78
CA PHE A 311 2.71 5.51 -11.97
C PHE A 311 2.33 5.63 -10.50
N LEU A 312 2.12 4.51 -9.80
CA LEU A 312 1.76 4.44 -8.37
C LEU A 312 0.55 5.33 -7.98
N GLY A 313 -0.38 5.55 -8.91
CA GLY A 313 -1.54 6.41 -8.68
C GLY A 313 -1.31 7.90 -8.92
N PHE A 314 -0.10 8.30 -9.25
CA PHE A 314 0.29 9.66 -9.61
C PHE A 314 0.35 9.87 -11.14
N ALA A 315 0.43 11.12 -11.53
CA ALA A 315 0.75 11.61 -12.86
C ALA A 315 1.67 12.83 -12.73
N LEU A 316 2.26 13.29 -13.82
CA LEU A 316 3.05 14.53 -13.84
C LEU A 316 2.30 15.65 -14.55
N GLY A 317 2.65 16.88 -14.20
CA GLY A 317 2.25 18.10 -14.88
C GLY A 317 3.47 18.97 -15.15
N ARG A 318 3.33 19.94 -16.05
CA ARG A 318 4.35 20.96 -16.33
C ARG A 318 3.71 22.34 -16.37
N ASN A 319 4.37 23.31 -15.79
CA ASN A 319 4.03 24.73 -15.84
C ASN A 319 5.30 25.57 -16.02
N GLY A 320 5.19 26.90 -15.94
CA GLY A 320 6.34 27.80 -16.03
C GLY A 320 7.44 27.54 -15.01
N ASN A 321 7.10 27.00 -13.83
CA ASN A 321 8.02 26.68 -12.75
C ASN A 321 8.62 25.26 -12.86
N GLY A 322 8.34 24.52 -13.94
CA GLY A 322 8.91 23.18 -14.17
C GLY A 322 7.92 22.03 -14.03
N THR A 323 8.46 20.83 -13.75
CA THR A 323 7.69 19.59 -13.61
C THR A 323 7.20 19.40 -12.17
N PHE A 324 5.92 19.09 -12.00
CA PHE A 324 5.32 18.83 -10.70
C PHE A 324 4.49 17.55 -10.68
N ILE A 325 4.32 16.98 -9.49
CA ILE A 325 3.55 15.76 -9.27
C ILE A 325 2.06 16.10 -9.14
N ARG A 326 1.20 15.30 -9.77
CA ARG A 326 -0.26 15.38 -9.68
C ARG A 326 -0.86 14.04 -9.26
N VAL A 327 -2.02 14.08 -8.64
CA VAL A 327 -2.82 12.87 -8.44
C VAL A 327 -3.49 12.48 -9.76
N HIS A 328 -3.35 11.21 -10.15
CA HIS A 328 -3.96 10.73 -11.40
C HIS A 328 -5.52 10.77 -11.32
N PRO A 329 -6.23 11.15 -12.38
CA PRO A 329 -7.71 11.28 -12.38
C PRO A 329 -8.45 10.03 -11.90
N LYS A 330 -7.96 8.82 -12.23
CA LYS A 330 -8.54 7.57 -11.73
C LYS A 330 -8.43 7.43 -10.20
N SER A 331 -7.37 7.96 -9.59
CA SER A 331 -7.18 7.95 -8.12
C SER A 331 -8.16 8.92 -7.43
N TRP A 332 -8.36 10.11 -8.00
CA TRP A 332 -9.41 11.05 -7.56
C TRP A 332 -10.81 10.45 -7.65
N LYS A 333 -11.13 9.80 -8.78
CA LYS A 333 -12.43 9.14 -8.96
C LYS A 333 -12.68 8.08 -7.90
N LYS A 334 -11.67 7.27 -7.58
CA LYS A 334 -11.74 6.26 -6.50
C LYS A 334 -11.98 6.91 -5.14
N MET A 335 -11.25 7.97 -4.80
CA MET A 335 -11.42 8.71 -3.56
C MET A 335 -12.85 9.27 -3.44
N LYS A 336 -13.32 10.00 -4.46
CA LYS A 336 -14.67 10.60 -4.49
C LYS A 336 -15.77 9.53 -4.36
N ALA A 337 -15.60 8.37 -5.01
CA ALA A 337 -16.54 7.25 -4.91
C ALA A 337 -16.57 6.66 -3.48
N LYS A 338 -15.41 6.47 -2.84
CA LYS A 338 -15.34 5.98 -1.46
C LYS A 338 -15.96 6.96 -0.47
N LEU A 339 -15.64 8.26 -0.57
CA LEU A 339 -16.27 9.30 0.26
C LEU A 339 -17.78 9.39 0.03
N LYS A 340 -18.23 9.21 -1.23
CA LYS A 340 -19.67 9.12 -1.56
C LYS A 340 -20.34 7.96 -0.85
N SER A 341 -19.71 6.80 -0.78
CA SER A 341 -20.21 5.64 -0.05
C SER A 341 -20.30 5.91 1.45
N LEU A 342 -19.19 6.41 2.06
CA LEU A 342 -19.10 6.71 3.50
C LEU A 342 -20.08 7.80 3.95
N SER A 343 -20.41 8.76 3.08
CA SER A 343 -21.37 9.85 3.32
C SER A 343 -22.74 9.59 2.66
N SER A 344 -23.14 8.34 2.53
CA SER A 344 -24.41 7.99 1.92
C SER A 344 -25.55 8.16 2.93
N ARG A 345 -26.55 9.01 2.61
CA ARG A 345 -27.77 9.21 3.43
C ARG A 345 -28.59 7.94 3.65
N ARG A 346 -28.33 6.86 2.93
CA ARG A 346 -29.00 5.56 3.09
C ARG A 346 -28.38 4.73 4.21
N HIS A 347 -27.05 4.85 4.38
CA HIS A 347 -26.26 4.01 5.28
C HIS A 347 -25.81 4.73 6.57
N VAL A 348 -25.85 6.07 6.59
CA VAL A 348 -25.46 6.84 7.77
C VAL A 348 -26.62 6.84 8.77
N GLN A 349 -26.52 6.05 9.82
CA GLN A 349 -27.44 6.03 10.95
C GLN A 349 -27.06 7.04 12.02
N SER A 350 -25.77 7.30 12.22
CA SER A 350 -25.22 8.32 13.09
C SER A 350 -24.12 9.10 12.36
N VAL A 351 -24.02 10.40 12.64
CA VAL A 351 -23.05 11.29 11.98
C VAL A 351 -21.63 11.06 12.52
N ILE A 352 -21.47 10.89 13.83
CA ILE A 352 -20.15 10.79 14.47
C ILE A 352 -19.35 9.58 13.95
N PRO A 353 -19.87 8.34 13.95
CA PRO A 353 -19.13 7.20 13.37
C PRO A 353 -18.81 7.36 11.88
N ALA A 354 -19.70 8.03 11.13
CA ALA A 354 -19.44 8.31 9.72
C ALA A 354 -18.28 9.31 9.54
N LEU A 355 -18.22 10.36 10.37
CA LEU A 355 -17.12 11.33 10.37
C LEU A 355 -15.78 10.68 10.77
N CYS A 356 -15.77 9.76 11.75
CA CYS A 356 -14.57 9.01 12.12
C CYS A 356 -14.04 8.19 10.93
N LYS A 357 -14.90 7.40 10.27
CA LYS A 357 -14.51 6.61 9.09
C LYS A 357 -14.02 7.48 7.91
N ILE A 358 -14.65 8.63 7.70
CA ILE A 358 -14.25 9.60 6.68
C ILE A 358 -12.87 10.17 7.03
N ARG A 359 -12.64 10.55 8.29
CA ARG A 359 -11.35 11.08 8.78
C ARG A 359 -10.22 10.07 8.60
N GLU A 360 -10.40 8.83 9.05
CA GLU A 360 -9.40 7.76 8.88
C GLU A 360 -9.02 7.58 7.40
N TYR A 361 -10.03 7.50 6.53
CA TYR A 361 -9.81 7.33 5.10
C TYR A 361 -9.09 8.54 4.48
N MET A 362 -9.50 9.77 4.82
CA MET A 362 -8.91 11.00 4.29
C MET A 362 -7.47 11.20 4.78
N ARG A 363 -7.17 10.90 6.04
CA ARG A 363 -5.81 10.94 6.59
C ARG A 363 -4.88 9.96 5.88
N GLY A 364 -5.30 8.70 5.74
CA GLY A 364 -4.51 7.70 5.01
C GLY A 364 -4.27 8.11 3.56
N TRP A 365 -5.30 8.66 2.89
CA TRP A 365 -5.19 9.15 1.53
C TRP A 365 -4.25 10.37 1.42
N LEU A 366 -4.34 11.33 2.31
CA LEU A 366 -3.48 12.51 2.34
C LEU A 366 -2.02 12.13 2.65
N ASN A 367 -1.81 11.21 3.59
CA ASN A 367 -0.47 10.70 3.88
C ASN A 367 0.22 10.09 2.65
N TYR A 368 -0.53 9.48 1.75
CA TYR A 368 0.01 8.91 0.51
C TYR A 368 0.19 9.96 -0.59
N TYR A 369 -0.87 10.73 -0.88
CA TYR A 369 -0.92 11.65 -2.02
C TYR A 369 -0.47 13.08 -1.70
N GLY A 370 -0.16 13.41 -0.45
CA GLY A 370 0.11 14.78 0.00
C GLY A 370 1.25 15.51 -0.70
N ILE A 371 2.19 14.78 -1.30
CA ILE A 371 3.28 15.36 -2.11
C ILE A 371 2.81 15.96 -3.44
N ALA A 372 1.59 15.65 -3.88
CA ALA A 372 1.08 16.13 -5.17
C ALA A 372 0.49 17.54 -5.05
N ALA A 373 0.68 18.34 -6.10
CA ALA A 373 0.04 19.65 -6.22
C ALA A 373 -1.47 19.48 -6.45
N MET A 374 -2.29 19.80 -5.42
CA MET A 374 -3.73 19.52 -5.47
C MET A 374 -4.60 20.52 -4.68
N LYS A 375 -4.10 21.72 -4.36
CA LYS A 375 -4.80 22.71 -3.51
C LYS A 375 -6.26 22.91 -3.92
N HIS A 376 -6.53 23.38 -5.14
CA HIS A 376 -7.90 23.61 -5.61
C HIS A 376 -8.78 22.36 -5.63
N ALA A 377 -8.22 21.20 -6.03
CA ALA A 377 -8.98 19.95 -6.06
C ALA A 377 -9.40 19.49 -4.66
N VAL A 378 -8.59 19.77 -3.65
CA VAL A 378 -8.89 19.46 -2.25
C VAL A 378 -9.95 20.43 -1.69
N GLU A 379 -9.86 21.72 -2.02
CA GLU A 379 -10.86 22.72 -1.64
C GLU A 379 -12.25 22.40 -2.23
N GLU A 380 -12.30 22.08 -3.52
CA GLU A 380 -13.54 21.64 -4.19
C GLU A 380 -14.12 20.36 -3.56
N LEU A 381 -13.26 19.38 -3.29
CA LEU A 381 -13.67 18.13 -2.66
C LEU A 381 -14.24 18.37 -1.25
N ASN A 382 -13.61 19.24 -0.46
CA ASN A 382 -14.11 19.65 0.85
C ASN A 382 -15.49 20.29 0.77
N GLY A 383 -15.68 21.27 -0.12
CA GLY A 383 -16.97 21.93 -0.31
C GLY A 383 -18.08 20.91 -0.64
N TRP A 384 -17.78 19.99 -1.56
CA TRP A 384 -18.69 18.91 -1.89
C TRP A 384 -18.99 17.97 -0.70
N LEU A 385 -17.98 17.65 0.10
CA LEU A 385 -18.14 16.74 1.24
C LEU A 385 -18.91 17.42 2.39
N TYR A 386 -18.66 18.70 2.67
CA TYR A 386 -19.45 19.49 3.61
C TYR A 386 -20.95 19.46 3.26
N HIS A 387 -21.27 19.69 1.98
CA HIS A 387 -22.65 19.63 1.52
C HIS A 387 -23.28 18.23 1.75
N ARG A 388 -22.53 17.16 1.47
CA ARG A 388 -23.00 15.79 1.72
C ARG A 388 -23.25 15.51 3.20
N ILE A 389 -22.39 15.96 4.09
CA ILE A 389 -22.55 15.78 5.54
C ILE A 389 -23.77 16.56 6.04
N ARG A 390 -23.92 17.82 5.61
CA ARG A 390 -25.13 18.62 5.90
C ARG A 390 -26.41 17.92 5.45
N MET A 391 -26.41 17.36 4.25
CA MET A 391 -27.54 16.56 3.75
C MET A 391 -27.84 15.35 4.63
N CYS A 392 -26.82 14.64 5.14
CA CYS A 392 -27.03 13.52 6.06
C CYS A 392 -27.64 14.00 7.39
N ILE A 393 -27.09 15.08 7.99
CA ILE A 393 -27.62 15.67 9.22
C ILE A 393 -29.07 16.13 9.02
N TRP A 394 -29.35 16.81 7.90
CA TRP A 394 -30.68 17.29 7.56
C TRP A 394 -31.70 16.15 7.43
N LYS A 395 -31.33 15.03 6.86
CA LYS A 395 -32.18 13.84 6.79
C LYS A 395 -32.41 13.22 8.16
N MET A 396 -31.42 13.20 9.03
CA MET A 396 -31.52 12.61 10.38
C MET A 396 -32.45 13.39 11.28
N TRP A 397 -32.64 14.67 11.09
CA TRP A 397 -33.58 15.48 11.85
C TRP A 397 -35.06 15.20 11.51
N LYS A 398 -35.34 14.26 10.66
CA LYS A 398 -36.65 13.68 10.23
C LYS A 398 -37.80 14.69 10.12
N ARG A 399 -38.39 15.10 11.26
CA ARG A 399 -39.64 15.89 11.35
C ARG A 399 -39.36 17.40 11.24
N PRO A 400 -40.27 18.20 10.62
CA PRO A 400 -40.10 19.66 10.55
C PRO A 400 -39.89 20.33 11.92
N ARG A 401 -40.65 19.91 12.95
CA ARG A 401 -40.46 20.42 14.34
C ARG A 401 -39.06 20.18 14.86
N SER A 402 -38.47 18.99 14.62
CA SER A 402 -37.10 18.67 15.03
C SER A 402 -36.07 19.51 14.26
N LYS A 403 -36.25 19.66 12.95
CA LYS A 403 -35.39 20.50 12.10
C LYS A 403 -35.37 21.95 12.60
N MET A 404 -36.57 22.52 12.86
CA MET A 404 -36.70 23.87 13.39
C MET A 404 -36.02 24.02 14.75
N LYS A 405 -36.27 23.09 15.69
CA LYS A 405 -35.62 23.07 17.02
C LYS A 405 -34.11 23.08 16.93
N TYR A 406 -33.51 22.21 16.09
CA TYR A 406 -32.08 22.15 15.93
C TYR A 406 -31.47 23.38 15.23
N LEU A 407 -32.16 23.95 14.22
CA LEU A 407 -31.72 25.19 13.59
C LEU A 407 -31.71 26.35 14.59
N MET A 408 -32.77 26.49 15.40
CA MET A 408 -32.81 27.53 16.44
C MET A 408 -31.73 27.34 17.51
N LYS A 409 -31.48 26.09 17.93
CA LYS A 409 -30.34 25.76 18.82
C LYS A 409 -28.98 26.13 18.26
N LEU A 410 -28.86 26.14 16.93
CA LEU A 410 -27.64 26.54 16.20
C LEU A 410 -27.60 28.04 15.84
N GLY A 411 -28.49 28.85 16.45
CA GLY A 411 -28.46 30.31 16.31
C GLY A 411 -29.21 30.88 15.10
N ILE A 412 -30.06 30.06 14.46
CA ILE A 412 -30.88 30.56 13.34
C ILE A 412 -32.18 31.15 13.87
N PRO A 413 -32.54 32.41 13.46
CA PRO A 413 -33.79 33.04 13.85
C PRO A 413 -35.01 32.19 13.48
N LYS A 414 -36.08 32.20 14.33
CA LYS A 414 -37.26 31.40 14.23
C LYS A 414 -37.89 31.40 12.84
N TYR A 415 -38.01 32.57 12.23
CA TYR A 415 -38.58 32.75 10.89
C TYR A 415 -37.83 31.93 9.83
N TYR A 416 -36.52 32.07 9.73
CA TYR A 416 -35.72 31.32 8.76
C TYR A 416 -35.65 29.82 9.07
N ALA A 417 -35.64 29.47 10.36
CA ALA A 417 -35.70 28.07 10.81
C ALA A 417 -37.02 27.42 10.40
N HIS A 418 -38.13 28.11 10.54
CA HIS A 418 -39.46 27.64 10.11
C HIS A 418 -39.52 27.45 8.59
N MET A 419 -39.08 28.42 7.80
CA MET A 419 -39.08 28.33 6.33
C MET A 419 -38.23 27.15 5.83
N ALA A 420 -37.00 26.99 6.36
CA ALA A 420 -36.12 25.90 5.98
C ALA A 420 -36.70 24.54 6.36
N ALA A 421 -37.24 24.41 7.61
CA ALA A 421 -37.77 23.16 8.13
C ALA A 421 -39.00 22.63 7.36
N ASN A 422 -39.82 23.55 6.84
CA ASN A 422 -41.05 23.23 6.07
C ASN A 422 -40.80 23.21 4.55
N SER A 423 -39.54 23.39 4.10
CA SER A 423 -39.21 23.29 2.66
C SER A 423 -39.60 21.93 2.09
N ARG A 424 -40.40 21.93 1.02
CA ARG A 424 -40.80 20.72 0.25
C ARG A 424 -39.71 20.27 -0.72
N ARG A 425 -38.62 21.05 -0.87
CA ARG A 425 -37.48 20.71 -1.73
C ARG A 425 -36.68 19.56 -1.12
N GLY A 426 -36.09 18.72 -1.97
CA GLY A 426 -35.35 17.54 -1.52
C GLY A 426 -34.17 17.87 -0.60
N HIS A 427 -33.71 16.89 0.18
CA HIS A 427 -32.65 17.05 1.20
C HIS A 427 -31.36 17.65 0.66
N TRP A 428 -30.98 17.32 -0.59
CA TRP A 428 -29.81 17.87 -1.24
C TRP A 428 -29.93 19.38 -1.42
N PHE A 429 -31.03 19.83 -2.01
CA PHE A 429 -31.26 21.24 -2.24
C PHE A 429 -31.31 22.04 -0.93
N THR A 430 -32.10 21.58 0.04
CA THR A 430 -32.29 22.30 1.30
C THR A 430 -31.00 22.38 2.11
N SER A 431 -30.14 21.34 2.07
CA SER A 431 -28.84 21.38 2.75
C SER A 431 -27.80 22.33 2.12
N ALA A 432 -28.07 22.86 0.93
CA ALA A 432 -27.26 23.88 0.26
C ALA A 432 -27.75 25.31 0.51
N THR A 433 -28.93 25.51 1.14
CA THR A 433 -29.45 26.84 1.42
C THR A 433 -28.58 27.61 2.41
N SER A 434 -28.57 28.93 2.31
CA SER A 434 -27.81 29.82 3.23
C SER A 434 -28.14 29.55 4.69
N THR A 435 -29.42 29.32 5.02
CA THR A 435 -29.88 29.01 6.38
C THR A 435 -29.20 27.75 6.94
N VAL A 436 -29.21 26.63 6.19
CA VAL A 436 -28.59 25.37 6.64
C VAL A 436 -27.07 25.46 6.62
N ASN A 437 -26.48 26.18 5.65
CA ASN A 437 -25.06 26.43 5.58
C ASN A 437 -24.55 27.22 6.80
N ARG A 438 -25.29 28.26 7.21
CA ARG A 438 -24.96 29.03 8.41
C ARG A 438 -25.10 28.21 9.69
N ALA A 439 -26.18 27.41 9.83
CA ALA A 439 -26.42 26.54 10.97
C ALA A 439 -25.39 25.41 11.11
N LEU A 440 -24.93 24.88 10.00
CA LEU A 440 -23.93 23.81 9.93
C LEU A 440 -22.69 24.29 9.17
N SER A 441 -22.11 25.39 9.67
CA SER A 441 -20.90 25.98 9.09
C SER A 441 -19.70 25.04 9.18
N LYS A 442 -18.59 25.37 8.47
CA LYS A 442 -17.33 24.66 8.53
C LYS A 442 -16.86 24.48 9.98
N GLU A 443 -16.86 25.56 10.76
CA GLU A 443 -16.39 25.62 12.15
C GLU A 443 -17.19 24.68 13.05
N ILE A 444 -18.53 24.64 12.88
CA ILE A 444 -19.41 23.77 13.64
C ILE A 444 -19.17 22.30 13.29
N LEU A 445 -18.98 21.98 12.00
CA LEU A 445 -18.73 20.61 11.57
C LEU A 445 -17.35 20.13 12.00
N VAL A 446 -16.32 20.99 11.96
CA VAL A 446 -14.97 20.68 12.44
C VAL A 446 -14.98 20.41 13.94
N ARG A 447 -15.69 21.26 14.75
CA ARG A 447 -15.89 21.01 16.20
C ARG A 447 -16.59 19.68 16.48
N LYS A 448 -17.42 19.18 15.56
CA LYS A 448 -18.09 17.87 15.65
C LYS A 448 -17.24 16.70 15.12
N GLY A 449 -15.98 16.94 14.77
CA GLY A 449 -15.02 15.92 14.32
C GLY A 449 -14.90 15.75 12.80
N PHE A 450 -15.43 16.67 12.00
CA PHE A 450 -15.15 16.70 10.57
C PHE A 450 -13.66 17.00 10.33
N TYR A 451 -13.01 16.17 9.53
CA TYR A 451 -11.61 16.38 9.13
C TYR A 451 -11.56 17.26 7.88
N ASP A 452 -11.05 18.46 8.03
CA ASP A 452 -10.83 19.36 6.89
C ASP A 452 -9.55 18.96 6.15
N LEU A 453 -9.74 18.45 4.94
CA LEU A 453 -8.63 17.99 4.11
C LEU A 453 -7.79 19.15 3.56
N ALA A 454 -8.40 20.31 3.30
CA ALA A 454 -7.69 21.46 2.78
C ALA A 454 -6.77 22.08 3.84
N ASP A 455 -7.28 22.25 5.07
CA ASP A 455 -6.47 22.73 6.18
C ASP A 455 -5.32 21.76 6.49
N ALA A 456 -5.61 20.45 6.51
CA ALA A 456 -4.58 19.44 6.73
C ALA A 456 -3.53 19.38 5.61
N TYR A 457 -3.95 19.55 4.35
CA TYR A 457 -3.04 19.65 3.21
C TYR A 457 -2.16 20.90 3.30
N GLN A 458 -2.73 22.04 3.66
CA GLN A 458 -1.98 23.28 3.83
C GLN A 458 -0.95 23.16 4.97
N GLN A 459 -1.35 22.62 6.12
CA GLN A 459 -0.43 22.38 7.24
C GLN A 459 0.75 21.48 6.87
N MET A 460 0.51 20.46 6.03
CA MET A 460 1.57 19.57 5.52
C MET A 460 2.57 20.33 4.64
N HIS A 461 2.14 21.36 3.90
CA HIS A 461 3.00 22.13 2.99
C HIS A 461 3.61 23.40 3.60
N VAL A 462 3.15 23.86 4.75
CA VAL A 462 3.78 24.96 5.52
C VAL A 462 4.99 24.47 6.32
N ASN A 463 5.04 23.16 6.62
CA ASN A 463 6.13 22.55 7.39
C ASN A 463 7.21 21.92 6.48
N TYR A 464 7.18 22.21 5.19
CA TYR A 464 8.21 21.89 4.19
C TYR A 464 8.61 23.23 3.52
#